data_d4f55964d968e64a61f9e6f0e92ec171
#
_entry.id   d4f55964d968e64a61f9e6f0e92ec171
#
_cell.length_a   1.000
_cell.length_b   1.000
_cell.length_c   1.000
_cell.angle_alpha   90.00
_cell.angle_beta   90.00
_cell.angle_gamma   90.00
#
_symmetry.space_group_name_H-M   'P 1'
#
loop_
_entity.id
_entity.type
_entity.pdbx_description
1 polymer ?
#
loop_
_entity_poly.entity_id
_entity_poly.type
_entity_poly.pdbx_seq_one_letter_code
_entity_poly.pdbx_strand_id
1 'polypeptide(L)'
;MAIVCFLSAKGSPGATTAALLTAALWPRDVVVLDADPAGGDVAARLPGAAGAVLDAERGLLPLLTSARRGLSPQQLLDEAQPAAGGTAVVCGLTRPQQAAAAVGSWPALSAAAAGLGAVGTDVVVDAGRVTTEPVHLPLLRDADVVVLVLRDDVTSVLHARERLAALQASLRRADGLLPRTGVLVVGDARRGDGDQAAGVVRAAGERVEDFGRLPLDVAGARVFDGARTARPERTALVRAGRAVVATLAAAAAGEHRRAA
;
A
#
# COMPACT_ATOMS: atom_id res chain seq x y z
N MET A 1 -2.96 -12.37 10.67
CA MET A 1 -3.16 -10.98 10.22
C MET A 1 -2.02 -10.59 9.32
N ALA A 2 -2.29 -9.75 8.34
CA ALA A 2 -1.27 -9.19 7.47
C ALA A 2 -1.44 -7.67 7.31
N ILE A 3 -0.33 -6.94 7.36
CA ILE A 3 -0.25 -5.52 6.96
C ILE A 3 0.67 -5.45 5.76
N VAL A 4 0.13 -5.03 4.61
CA VAL A 4 0.88 -4.90 3.35
C VAL A 4 0.89 -3.44 2.92
N CYS A 5 2.07 -2.81 2.89
CA CYS A 5 2.24 -1.42 2.54
C CYS A 5 2.77 -1.26 1.11
N PHE A 6 2.11 -0.44 0.32
CA PHE A 6 2.53 -0.08 -1.03
C PHE A 6 3.07 1.34 -1.05
N LEU A 7 4.22 1.53 -1.67
CA LEU A 7 4.84 2.85 -1.82
C LEU A 7 5.63 2.95 -3.12
N SER A 8 6.00 4.16 -3.50
CA SER A 8 6.83 4.43 -4.67
C SER A 8 7.99 5.35 -4.35
N ALA A 9 9.10 5.22 -5.07
CA ALA A 9 10.27 6.09 -4.91
C ALA A 9 10.08 7.46 -5.55
N LYS A 10 9.48 7.49 -6.75
CA LYS A 10 9.23 8.73 -7.53
C LYS A 10 8.17 8.48 -8.60
N GLY A 11 7.54 9.57 -9.05
CA GLY A 11 6.51 9.50 -10.08
C GLY A 11 5.20 8.91 -9.55
N SER A 12 4.39 8.42 -10.46
CA SER A 12 3.14 7.74 -10.16
C SER A 12 3.13 6.37 -10.86
N PRO A 13 3.92 5.40 -10.36
CA PRO A 13 4.05 4.09 -10.99
C PRO A 13 2.80 3.23 -10.87
N GLY A 14 1.80 3.68 -10.10
CA GLY A 14 0.56 2.96 -9.84
C GLY A 14 0.50 2.30 -8.46
N ALA A 15 1.18 2.85 -7.45
CA ALA A 15 1.16 2.32 -6.07
C ALA A 15 -0.26 2.23 -5.52
N THR A 16 -1.05 3.31 -5.58
CA THR A 16 -2.47 3.34 -5.20
C THR A 16 -3.30 2.29 -5.95
N THR A 17 -3.10 2.17 -7.27
CA THR A 17 -3.81 1.16 -8.07
C THR A 17 -3.43 -0.26 -7.66
N ALA A 18 -2.14 -0.51 -7.36
CA ALA A 18 -1.67 -1.80 -6.88
C ALA A 18 -2.23 -2.14 -5.49
N ALA A 19 -2.31 -1.15 -4.58
CA ALA A 19 -2.92 -1.32 -3.27
C ALA A 19 -4.42 -1.67 -3.39
N LEU A 20 -5.18 -0.90 -4.16
CA LEU A 20 -6.62 -1.15 -4.40
C LEU A 20 -6.87 -2.50 -5.09
N LEU A 21 -6.07 -2.84 -6.10
CA LEU A 21 -6.13 -4.14 -6.77
C LEU A 21 -5.85 -5.28 -5.78
N THR A 22 -4.84 -5.12 -4.94
CA THR A 22 -4.48 -6.12 -3.92
C THR A 22 -5.63 -6.32 -2.94
N ALA A 23 -6.20 -5.26 -2.42
CA ALA A 23 -7.33 -5.35 -1.50
C ALA A 23 -8.56 -5.99 -2.15
N ALA A 24 -8.88 -5.62 -3.40
CA ALA A 24 -10.01 -6.19 -4.14
C ALA A 24 -9.87 -7.70 -4.44
N LEU A 25 -8.64 -8.23 -4.44
CA LEU A 25 -8.33 -9.63 -4.72
C LEU A 25 -7.85 -10.39 -3.47
N TRP A 26 -7.80 -9.72 -2.32
CA TRP A 26 -7.28 -10.31 -1.09
C TRP A 26 -8.12 -11.49 -0.62
N PRO A 27 -7.51 -12.61 -0.16
CA PRO A 27 -8.24 -13.83 0.13
C PRO A 27 -8.99 -13.83 1.48
N ARG A 28 -8.83 -12.80 2.30
CA ARG A 28 -9.44 -12.64 3.63
C ARG A 28 -10.10 -11.27 3.76
N ASP A 29 -10.79 -11.05 4.85
CA ASP A 29 -11.32 -9.71 5.16
C ASP A 29 -10.19 -8.70 5.24
N VAL A 30 -10.36 -7.56 4.58
CA VAL A 30 -9.32 -6.56 4.43
C VAL A 30 -9.90 -5.14 4.44
N VAL A 31 -9.16 -4.23 5.05
CA VAL A 31 -9.43 -2.80 4.97
C VAL A 31 -8.27 -2.10 4.24
N VAL A 32 -8.60 -1.18 3.35
CA VAL A 32 -7.62 -0.27 2.73
C VAL A 32 -7.44 0.93 3.64
N LEU A 33 -6.20 1.26 3.93
CA LEU A 33 -5.80 2.47 4.63
C LEU A 33 -5.06 3.39 3.66
N ASP A 34 -5.70 4.49 3.25
CA ASP A 34 -5.06 5.51 2.43
C ASP A 34 -4.21 6.42 3.33
N ALA A 35 -2.94 6.09 3.44
CA ALA A 35 -1.97 6.71 4.34
C ALA A 35 -0.94 7.58 3.60
N ASP A 36 -1.24 8.03 2.36
CA ASP A 36 -0.32 8.91 1.63
C ASP A 36 -0.19 10.27 2.34
N PRO A 37 1.01 10.62 2.87
CA PRO A 37 1.21 11.89 3.56
C PRO A 37 1.21 13.11 2.62
N ALA A 38 1.27 12.90 1.32
CA ALA A 38 1.15 13.98 0.33
C ALA A 38 -0.30 14.38 0.05
N GLY A 39 -1.26 13.61 0.54
CA GLY A 39 -2.69 13.75 0.33
C GLY A 39 -3.28 12.50 -0.33
N GLY A 40 -4.29 11.92 0.30
CA GLY A 40 -4.95 10.72 -0.19
C GLY A 40 -5.86 10.99 -1.37
N ASP A 41 -5.73 10.19 -2.42
CA ASP A 41 -6.53 10.29 -3.64
C ASP A 41 -7.69 9.29 -3.70
N VAL A 42 -7.75 8.32 -2.78
CA VAL A 42 -8.69 7.20 -2.87
C VAL A 42 -10.14 7.67 -2.76
N ALA A 43 -10.44 8.64 -1.89
CA ALA A 43 -11.78 9.20 -1.76
C ALA A 43 -12.30 9.87 -3.04
N ALA A 44 -11.40 10.50 -3.81
CA ALA A 44 -11.75 11.16 -5.06
C ALA A 44 -11.85 10.19 -6.25
N ARG A 45 -11.15 9.07 -6.19
CA ARG A 45 -11.04 8.10 -7.29
C ARG A 45 -12.06 6.97 -7.20
N LEU A 46 -12.20 6.39 -6.01
CA LEU A 46 -12.98 5.17 -5.82
C LEU A 46 -14.41 5.52 -5.44
N PRO A 47 -15.42 5.08 -6.22
CA PRO A 47 -16.80 5.28 -5.82
C PRO A 47 -17.13 4.45 -4.57
N GLY A 48 -17.96 5.00 -3.73
CA GLY A 48 -18.55 4.29 -2.61
C GLY A 48 -19.57 3.23 -3.04
N ALA A 49 -20.05 2.44 -2.11
CA ALA A 49 -21.10 1.45 -2.35
C ALA A 49 -22.34 2.13 -2.93
N ALA A 50 -23.02 1.41 -3.83
CA ALA A 50 -24.21 1.90 -4.55
C ALA A 50 -24.00 3.22 -5.32
N GLY A 51 -22.75 3.59 -5.64
CA GLY A 51 -22.41 4.81 -6.38
C GLY A 51 -22.40 6.07 -5.53
N ALA A 52 -22.40 5.96 -4.21
CA ALA A 52 -22.17 7.07 -3.31
C ALA A 52 -20.78 7.66 -3.50
N VAL A 53 -20.55 8.87 -3.03
CA VAL A 53 -19.23 9.49 -2.94
C VAL A 53 -18.65 9.12 -1.57
N LEU A 54 -17.38 8.74 -1.51
CA LEU A 54 -16.68 8.55 -0.25
C LEU A 54 -16.46 9.93 0.42
N ASP A 55 -16.68 9.99 1.72
CA ASP A 55 -16.49 11.20 2.50
C ASP A 55 -15.02 11.32 2.89
N ALA A 56 -14.30 12.30 2.31
CA ALA A 56 -12.89 12.54 2.58
C ALA A 56 -12.63 13.08 4.01
N GLU A 57 -13.63 13.62 4.69
CA GLU A 57 -13.51 14.09 6.08
C GLU A 57 -13.69 12.95 7.09
N ARG A 58 -14.21 11.81 6.65
CA ARG A 58 -14.34 10.58 7.42
C ARG A 58 -13.20 9.63 7.03
N GLY A 59 -12.31 9.30 7.98
CA GLY A 59 -11.14 8.46 7.71
C GLY A 59 -9.96 8.81 8.60
N LEU A 60 -8.77 9.04 8.02
CA LEU A 60 -7.54 9.26 8.78
C LEU A 60 -7.56 10.51 9.66
N LEU A 61 -8.20 11.59 9.22
CA LEU A 61 -8.15 12.86 9.96
C LEU A 61 -8.77 12.74 11.37
N PRO A 62 -9.99 12.23 11.58
CA PRO A 62 -10.54 12.02 12.92
C PRO A 62 -9.72 10.99 13.72
N LEU A 63 -9.19 9.94 13.11
CA LEU A 63 -8.35 8.95 13.77
C LEU A 63 -7.08 9.56 14.33
N LEU A 64 -6.32 10.29 13.53
CA LEU A 64 -5.08 10.94 13.96
C LEU A 64 -5.32 12.03 14.99
N THR A 65 -6.46 12.71 14.91
CA THR A 65 -6.85 13.73 15.92
C THR A 65 -7.17 13.09 17.26
N SER A 66 -7.82 11.92 17.26
CA SER A 66 -8.20 11.19 18.49
C SER A 66 -7.04 10.38 19.09
N ALA A 67 -6.00 10.10 18.33
CA ALA A 67 -4.91 9.20 18.67
C ALA A 67 -4.20 9.54 20.00
N ARG A 68 -4.19 10.81 20.41
CA ARG A 68 -3.62 11.24 21.71
C ARG A 68 -4.33 10.64 22.93
N ARG A 69 -5.57 10.20 22.77
CA ARG A 69 -6.39 9.54 23.80
C ARG A 69 -6.34 8.02 23.74
N GLY A 70 -5.51 7.48 22.86
CA GLY A 70 -5.50 6.09 22.46
C GLY A 70 -6.40 5.85 21.25
N LEU A 71 -6.05 4.88 20.44
CA LEU A 71 -6.79 4.48 19.25
C LEU A 71 -7.01 2.96 19.31
N SER A 72 -8.27 2.54 19.27
CA SER A 72 -8.62 1.13 19.21
C SER A 72 -8.74 0.64 17.77
N PRO A 73 -8.54 -0.67 17.51
CA PRO A 73 -8.82 -1.25 16.21
C PRO A 73 -10.26 -1.01 15.72
N GLN A 74 -11.22 -1.04 16.63
CA GLN A 74 -12.63 -0.79 16.30
C GLN A 74 -12.86 0.62 15.75
N GLN A 75 -12.24 1.64 16.32
CA GLN A 75 -12.36 3.01 15.80
C GLN A 75 -11.84 3.12 14.37
N LEU A 76 -10.80 2.34 13.99
CA LEU A 76 -10.33 2.30 12.61
C LEU A 76 -11.37 1.69 11.67
N LEU A 77 -12.06 0.63 12.09
CA LEU A 77 -13.15 0.04 11.31
C LEU A 77 -14.38 0.95 11.25
N ASP A 78 -14.68 1.68 12.32
CA ASP A 78 -15.82 2.62 12.38
C ASP A 78 -15.64 3.77 11.38
N GLU A 79 -14.39 4.18 11.11
CA GLU A 79 -14.05 5.19 10.09
C GLU A 79 -13.98 4.62 8.67
N ALA A 80 -13.93 3.30 8.51
CA ALA A 80 -13.94 2.69 7.20
C ALA A 80 -15.28 2.87 6.49
N GLN A 81 -15.23 3.12 5.21
CA GLN A 81 -16.38 3.34 4.36
C GLN A 81 -16.47 2.22 3.31
N PRO A 82 -17.64 1.69 3.02
CA PRO A 82 -17.80 0.68 1.99
C PRO A 82 -17.62 1.30 0.60
N ALA A 83 -16.64 0.82 -0.13
CA ALA A 83 -16.39 1.20 -1.51
C ALA A 83 -17.07 0.24 -2.51
N ALA A 84 -17.15 0.66 -3.76
CA ALA A 84 -17.63 -0.20 -4.84
C ALA A 84 -16.77 -1.47 -4.93
N GLY A 85 -17.43 -2.62 -5.14
CA GLY A 85 -16.76 -3.92 -5.12
C GLY A 85 -16.63 -4.56 -3.75
N GLY A 86 -17.12 -3.93 -2.67
CA GLY A 86 -17.20 -4.50 -1.33
C GLY A 86 -15.97 -4.27 -0.46
N THR A 87 -14.95 -3.56 -0.94
CA THR A 87 -13.76 -3.23 -0.15
C THR A 87 -14.08 -2.12 0.85
N ALA A 88 -13.66 -2.28 2.10
CA ALA A 88 -13.72 -1.22 3.10
C ALA A 88 -12.51 -0.30 2.99
N VAL A 89 -12.71 1.02 3.08
CA VAL A 89 -11.65 2.03 2.87
C VAL A 89 -11.69 3.06 3.98
N VAL A 90 -10.56 3.27 4.64
CA VAL A 90 -10.30 4.44 5.49
C VAL A 90 -9.67 5.50 4.59
N CYS A 91 -10.41 6.57 4.31
CA CYS A 91 -9.99 7.65 3.42
C CYS A 91 -8.80 8.41 4.00
N GLY A 92 -7.90 8.83 3.12
CA GLY A 92 -6.67 9.53 3.48
C GLY A 92 -6.87 10.98 3.89
N LEU A 93 -5.77 11.62 4.23
CA LEU A 93 -5.73 13.05 4.52
C LEU A 93 -5.88 13.84 3.22
N THR A 94 -6.64 14.93 3.25
CA THR A 94 -6.86 15.76 2.06
C THR A 94 -5.72 16.73 1.78
N ARG A 95 -4.83 16.95 2.76
CA ARG A 95 -3.75 17.95 2.66
C ARG A 95 -2.47 17.47 3.34
N PRO A 96 -1.28 17.70 2.75
CA PRO A 96 0.00 17.33 3.34
C PRO A 96 0.26 17.94 4.73
N GLN A 97 -0.25 19.14 4.98
CA GLN A 97 -0.09 19.82 6.26
C GLN A 97 -0.74 19.07 7.43
N GLN A 98 -1.82 18.33 7.15
CA GLN A 98 -2.49 17.48 8.15
C GLN A 98 -1.59 16.32 8.59
N ALA A 99 -0.87 15.70 7.65
CA ALA A 99 0.08 14.64 7.96
C ALA A 99 1.24 15.13 8.82
N ALA A 100 1.80 16.30 8.49
CA ALA A 100 2.88 16.93 9.26
C ALA A 100 2.43 17.32 10.67
N ALA A 101 1.22 17.86 10.82
CA ALA A 101 0.67 18.21 12.14
C ALA A 101 0.38 17.00 13.03
N ALA A 102 0.17 15.83 12.44
CA ALA A 102 -0.19 14.60 13.13
C ALA A 102 0.98 13.63 13.34
N VAL A 103 2.25 14.06 13.18
CA VAL A 103 3.44 13.19 13.28
C VAL A 103 3.43 12.30 14.54
N GLY A 104 3.08 12.85 15.70
CA GLY A 104 3.03 12.10 16.96
C GLY A 104 1.88 11.09 17.07
N SER A 105 0.95 11.07 16.12
CA SER A 105 -0.25 10.19 16.13
C SER A 105 -0.05 8.91 15.31
N TRP A 106 0.93 8.86 14.43
CA TRP A 106 1.18 7.71 13.56
C TRP A 106 1.50 6.39 14.31
N PRO A 107 2.24 6.42 15.46
CA PRO A 107 2.45 5.20 16.25
C PRO A 107 1.14 4.59 16.78
N ALA A 108 0.19 5.41 17.22
CA ALA A 108 -1.10 4.92 17.69
C ALA A 108 -1.95 4.34 16.56
N LEU A 109 -1.90 4.94 15.36
CA LEU A 109 -2.54 4.40 14.17
C LEU A 109 -1.94 3.05 13.78
N SER A 110 -0.60 2.93 13.80
CA SER A 110 0.09 1.68 13.52
C SER A 110 -0.33 0.57 14.49
N ALA A 111 -0.37 0.87 15.78
CA ALA A 111 -0.81 -0.07 16.82
C ALA A 111 -2.28 -0.50 16.63
N ALA A 112 -3.16 0.44 16.27
CA ALA A 112 -4.57 0.13 15.99
C ALA A 112 -4.71 -0.76 14.74
N ALA A 113 -3.97 -0.48 13.68
CA ALA A 113 -3.92 -1.31 12.48
C ALA A 113 -3.42 -2.72 12.81
N ALA A 114 -2.35 -2.83 13.59
CA ALA A 114 -1.84 -4.12 14.07
C ALA A 114 -2.87 -4.88 14.93
N GLY A 115 -3.68 -4.17 15.70
CA GLY A 115 -4.73 -4.76 16.53
C GLY A 115 -5.90 -5.38 15.74
N LEU A 116 -6.09 -5.04 14.46
CA LEU A 116 -7.14 -5.61 13.62
C LEU A 116 -7.02 -7.13 13.42
N GLY A 117 -5.83 -7.67 13.64
CA GLY A 117 -5.63 -9.11 13.64
C GLY A 117 -6.46 -9.87 14.64
N ALA A 118 -6.79 -9.27 15.77
CA ALA A 118 -7.64 -9.90 16.78
C ALA A 118 -9.09 -10.12 16.29
N VAL A 119 -9.51 -9.36 15.30
CA VAL A 119 -10.84 -9.47 14.66
C VAL A 119 -10.78 -10.10 13.27
N GLY A 120 -9.62 -10.65 12.88
CA GLY A 120 -9.45 -11.39 11.63
C GLY A 120 -9.35 -10.52 10.37
N THR A 121 -9.16 -9.21 10.50
CA THR A 121 -9.09 -8.27 9.38
C THR A 121 -7.63 -7.94 9.04
N ASP A 122 -7.27 -8.06 7.77
CA ASP A 122 -5.97 -7.65 7.24
C ASP A 122 -6.00 -6.18 6.79
N VAL A 123 -4.82 -5.58 6.60
CA VAL A 123 -4.69 -4.18 6.20
C VAL A 123 -3.84 -4.06 4.95
N VAL A 124 -4.37 -3.41 3.94
CA VAL A 124 -3.60 -2.95 2.77
C VAL A 124 -3.43 -1.45 2.87
N VAL A 125 -2.20 -0.98 2.88
CA VAL A 125 -1.86 0.43 3.05
C VAL A 125 -1.38 1.02 1.73
N ASP A 126 -2.03 2.08 1.26
CA ASP A 126 -1.44 2.98 0.27
C ASP A 126 -0.60 4.02 1.03
N ALA A 127 0.71 3.84 1.01
CA ALA A 127 1.66 4.70 1.69
C ALA A 127 2.23 5.80 0.79
N GLY A 128 1.72 5.92 -0.43
CA GLY A 128 2.07 6.98 -1.36
C GLY A 128 3.53 6.96 -1.80
N ARG A 129 4.19 8.10 -1.69
CA ARG A 129 5.60 8.24 -2.06
C ARG A 129 6.51 8.21 -0.84
N VAL A 130 7.57 7.40 -0.91
CA VAL A 130 8.60 7.41 0.14
C VAL A 130 9.43 8.69 0.07
N THR A 131 9.50 9.39 1.20
CA THR A 131 10.38 10.55 1.42
C THR A 131 11.61 10.12 2.21
N THR A 132 12.56 11.03 2.42
CA THR A 132 13.75 10.75 3.24
C THR A 132 13.38 10.47 4.70
N GLU A 133 12.38 11.19 5.19
CA GLU A 133 11.85 11.06 6.56
C GLU A 133 10.32 10.88 6.49
N PRO A 134 9.84 9.65 6.26
CA PRO A 134 8.41 9.43 6.13
C PRO A 134 7.72 9.58 7.49
N VAL A 135 6.77 10.51 7.59
CA VAL A 135 6.01 10.77 8.83
C VAL A 135 5.23 9.54 9.32
N HIS A 136 4.84 8.67 8.40
CA HIS A 136 4.12 7.41 8.64
C HIS A 136 5.05 6.20 8.81
N LEU A 137 6.34 6.45 9.08
CA LEU A 137 7.35 5.39 9.29
C LEU A 137 6.94 4.31 10.30
N PRO A 138 6.26 4.61 11.42
CA PRO A 138 5.78 3.58 12.34
C PRO A 138 4.93 2.52 11.65
N LEU A 139 3.99 2.94 10.79
CA LEU A 139 3.13 2.04 10.04
C LEU A 139 3.92 1.15 9.06
N LEU A 140 4.94 1.71 8.41
CA LEU A 140 5.82 0.94 7.52
C LEU A 140 6.69 -0.07 8.28
N ARG A 141 7.16 0.27 9.49
CA ARG A 141 7.97 -0.62 10.34
C ARG A 141 7.18 -1.80 10.89
N ASP A 142 5.90 -1.58 11.18
CA ASP A 142 5.02 -2.61 11.74
C ASP A 142 4.35 -3.46 10.65
N ALA A 143 4.57 -3.13 9.37
CA ALA A 143 4.09 -3.94 8.25
C ALA A 143 4.75 -5.33 8.21
N ASP A 144 4.03 -6.32 7.71
CA ASP A 144 4.58 -7.64 7.36
C ASP A 144 5.32 -7.59 6.04
N VAL A 145 4.77 -6.82 5.09
CA VAL A 145 5.32 -6.67 3.74
C VAL A 145 5.34 -5.20 3.32
N VAL A 146 6.47 -4.76 2.80
CA VAL A 146 6.63 -3.44 2.19
C VAL A 146 6.96 -3.60 0.71
N VAL A 147 6.09 -3.09 -0.15
CA VAL A 147 6.14 -3.22 -1.60
C VAL A 147 6.57 -1.91 -2.24
N LEU A 148 7.77 -1.87 -2.83
CA LEU A 148 8.21 -0.74 -3.63
C LEU A 148 7.72 -0.92 -5.07
N VAL A 149 6.74 -0.11 -5.46
CA VAL A 149 6.18 -0.10 -6.81
C VAL A 149 7.01 0.80 -7.71
N LEU A 150 7.39 0.30 -8.87
CA LEU A 150 8.16 1.06 -9.87
C LEU A 150 7.70 0.75 -11.30
N ARG A 151 8.07 1.64 -12.23
CA ARG A 151 7.93 1.39 -13.67
C ARG A 151 9.19 0.70 -14.19
N ASP A 152 9.06 0.01 -15.31
CA ASP A 152 10.17 -0.64 -16.04
C ASP A 152 11.04 0.33 -16.85
N ASP A 153 10.90 1.64 -16.63
CA ASP A 153 11.77 2.66 -17.23
C ASP A 153 13.02 2.95 -16.40
N VAL A 154 14.07 3.39 -17.06
CA VAL A 154 15.40 3.67 -16.46
C VAL A 154 15.30 4.63 -15.28
N THR A 155 14.51 5.70 -15.41
CA THR A 155 14.40 6.73 -14.36
C THR A 155 13.75 6.15 -13.10
N SER A 156 12.68 5.38 -13.24
CA SER A 156 12.01 4.70 -12.12
C SER A 156 12.93 3.70 -11.43
N VAL A 157 13.69 2.93 -12.20
CA VAL A 157 14.68 1.95 -11.69
C VAL A 157 15.77 2.64 -10.89
N LEU A 158 16.35 3.72 -11.40
CA LEU A 158 17.42 4.46 -10.71
C LEU A 158 16.90 5.04 -9.38
N HIS A 159 15.74 5.68 -9.37
CA HIS A 159 15.18 6.23 -8.13
C HIS A 159 14.78 5.15 -7.13
N ALA A 160 14.23 4.03 -7.58
CA ALA A 160 13.91 2.91 -6.71
C ALA A 160 15.17 2.33 -6.07
N ARG A 161 16.23 2.15 -6.86
CA ARG A 161 17.53 1.66 -6.40
C ARG A 161 18.14 2.57 -5.33
N GLU A 162 18.15 3.89 -5.56
CA GLU A 162 18.70 4.87 -4.60
C GLU A 162 17.92 4.89 -3.29
N ARG A 163 16.59 4.78 -3.37
CA ARG A 163 15.72 4.86 -2.20
C ARG A 163 15.68 3.59 -1.37
N LEU A 164 15.90 2.44 -1.99
CA LEU A 164 15.71 1.14 -1.35
C LEU A 164 16.62 0.94 -0.12
N ALA A 165 17.91 1.23 -0.24
CA ALA A 165 18.86 1.08 0.86
C ALA A 165 18.51 2.00 2.04
N ALA A 166 18.19 3.27 1.77
CA ALA A 166 17.77 4.22 2.79
C ALA A 166 16.45 3.80 3.44
N LEU A 167 15.50 3.31 2.65
CA LEU A 167 14.23 2.79 3.15
C LEU A 167 14.46 1.61 4.09
N GLN A 168 15.23 0.61 3.69
CA GLN A 168 15.51 -0.57 4.53
C GLN A 168 16.20 -0.19 5.85
N ALA A 169 17.16 0.75 5.81
CA ALA A 169 17.77 1.26 7.03
C ALA A 169 16.75 1.91 7.98
N SER A 170 15.79 2.65 7.41
CA SER A 170 14.71 3.30 8.18
C SER A 170 13.68 2.31 8.72
N LEU A 171 13.42 1.20 8.00
CA LEU A 171 12.45 0.18 8.40
C LEU A 171 12.97 -0.73 9.52
N ARG A 172 14.26 -0.75 9.82
CA ARG A 172 14.82 -1.57 10.88
C ARG A 172 14.24 -1.18 12.23
N ARG A 173 13.64 -2.14 12.91
CA ARG A 173 13.05 -1.98 14.23
C ARG A 173 14.12 -2.06 15.33
N ALA A 174 13.79 -1.60 16.53
CA ALA A 174 14.71 -1.66 17.67
C ALA A 174 15.08 -3.10 18.09
N ASP A 175 14.19 -4.07 17.82
CA ASP A 175 14.40 -5.50 18.04
C ASP A 175 15.21 -6.19 16.92
N GLY A 176 15.64 -5.42 15.91
CA GLY A 176 16.38 -5.90 14.74
C GLY A 176 15.50 -6.53 13.65
N LEU A 177 14.19 -6.59 13.84
CA LEU A 177 13.29 -7.11 12.82
C LEU A 177 13.12 -6.12 11.68
N LEU A 178 12.91 -6.67 10.48
CA LEU A 178 12.58 -5.93 9.27
C LEU A 178 11.32 -6.52 8.64
N PRO A 179 10.42 -5.68 8.10
CA PRO A 179 9.38 -6.18 7.23
C PRO A 179 9.98 -6.85 5.98
N ARG A 180 9.29 -7.80 5.42
CA ARG A 180 9.68 -8.33 4.11
C ARG A 180 9.56 -7.22 3.08
N THR A 181 10.67 -6.87 2.46
CA THR A 181 10.72 -5.77 1.50
C THR A 181 10.95 -6.32 0.10
N GLY A 182 10.21 -5.84 -0.87
CA GLY A 182 10.40 -6.27 -2.25
C GLY A 182 9.85 -5.28 -3.26
N VAL A 183 10.01 -5.65 -4.52
CA VAL A 183 9.63 -4.81 -5.66
C VAL A 183 8.45 -5.40 -6.42
N LEU A 184 7.59 -4.50 -6.92
CA LEU A 184 6.51 -4.80 -7.84
C LEU A 184 6.67 -3.90 -9.06
N VAL A 185 6.91 -4.50 -10.23
CA VAL A 185 7.14 -3.75 -11.46
C VAL A 185 5.85 -3.58 -12.26
N VAL A 186 5.55 -2.35 -12.63
CA VAL A 186 4.46 -2.00 -13.54
C VAL A 186 5.04 -1.64 -14.90
N GLY A 187 4.72 -2.39 -15.94
CA GLY A 187 5.33 -2.16 -17.24
C GLY A 187 4.59 -2.80 -18.40
N ASP A 188 5.15 -2.63 -19.60
CA ASP A 188 4.63 -3.27 -20.80
C ASP A 188 5.13 -4.73 -20.86
N ALA A 189 4.21 -5.67 -20.65
CA ALA A 189 4.51 -7.10 -20.71
C ALA A 189 5.17 -7.54 -22.05
N ARG A 190 5.04 -6.72 -23.10
CA ARG A 190 5.62 -7.01 -24.41
C ARG A 190 7.10 -6.66 -24.53
N ARG A 191 7.60 -5.77 -23.67
CA ARG A 191 9.01 -5.30 -23.70
C ARG A 191 9.99 -6.22 -22.99
N GLY A 192 9.52 -7.06 -22.07
CA GLY A 192 10.38 -8.00 -21.33
C GLY A 192 11.35 -7.37 -20.32
N ASP A 193 11.37 -6.04 -20.20
CA ASP A 193 12.35 -5.31 -19.38
C ASP A 193 12.06 -5.38 -17.87
N GLY A 194 10.87 -5.86 -17.50
CA GLY A 194 10.43 -5.92 -16.10
C GLY A 194 11.31 -6.78 -15.19
N ASP A 195 11.84 -7.89 -15.68
CA ASP A 195 12.72 -8.77 -14.91
C ASP A 195 14.09 -8.13 -14.69
N GLN A 196 14.62 -7.44 -15.71
CA GLN A 196 15.86 -6.68 -15.60
C GLN A 196 15.68 -5.51 -14.61
N ALA A 197 14.59 -4.76 -14.71
CA ALA A 197 14.27 -3.67 -13.79
C ALA A 197 14.24 -4.16 -12.34
N ALA A 198 13.52 -5.26 -12.06
CA ALA A 198 13.49 -5.84 -10.72
C ALA A 198 14.88 -6.31 -10.26
N GLY A 199 15.65 -6.96 -11.13
CA GLY A 199 17.00 -7.44 -10.85
C GLY A 199 17.93 -6.31 -10.41
N VAL A 200 17.93 -5.18 -11.14
CA VAL A 200 18.75 -3.99 -10.83
C VAL A 200 18.40 -3.39 -9.47
N VAL A 201 17.11 -3.29 -9.15
CA VAL A 201 16.68 -2.71 -7.86
C VAL A 201 16.97 -3.67 -6.71
N ARG A 202 16.72 -4.97 -6.91
CA ARG A 202 16.99 -5.99 -5.88
C ARG A 202 18.47 -6.09 -5.51
N ALA A 203 19.36 -5.89 -6.45
CA ALA A 203 20.81 -5.88 -6.20
C ALA A 203 21.29 -4.70 -5.34
N ALA A 204 20.45 -3.68 -5.12
CA ALA A 204 20.79 -2.50 -4.32
C ALA A 204 20.42 -2.60 -2.84
N GLY A 205 19.69 -3.63 -2.44
CA GLY A 205 19.23 -3.82 -1.07
C GLY A 205 19.46 -5.24 -0.55
N GLU A 206 19.34 -5.40 0.76
CA GLU A 206 19.48 -6.69 1.41
C GLU A 206 18.16 -7.48 1.31
N ARG A 207 18.24 -8.73 0.83
CA ARG A 207 17.10 -9.67 0.84
C ARG A 207 15.82 -9.11 0.21
N VAL A 208 15.95 -8.33 -0.85
CA VAL A 208 14.82 -7.73 -1.57
C VAL A 208 14.12 -8.81 -2.39
N GLU A 209 12.83 -8.94 -2.21
CA GLU A 209 12.00 -9.93 -2.89
C GLU A 209 11.46 -9.39 -4.22
N ASP A 210 11.07 -10.30 -5.09
CA ASP A 210 10.34 -10.00 -6.31
C ASP A 210 8.89 -10.41 -6.12
N PHE A 211 7.99 -9.41 -6.01
CA PHE A 211 6.55 -9.67 -5.85
C PHE A 211 5.81 -9.77 -7.20
N GLY A 212 6.55 -9.68 -8.30
CA GLY A 212 6.02 -9.91 -9.63
C GLY A 212 5.78 -8.67 -10.46
N ARG A 213 4.88 -8.80 -11.45
CA ARG A 213 4.64 -7.81 -12.50
C ARG A 213 3.16 -7.51 -12.65
N LEU A 214 2.86 -6.23 -12.84
CA LEU A 214 1.56 -5.78 -13.31
C LEU A 214 1.70 -5.14 -14.69
N PRO A 215 0.80 -5.43 -15.61
CA PRO A 215 0.81 -4.77 -16.91
C PRO A 215 0.41 -3.30 -16.76
N LEU A 216 0.95 -2.44 -17.61
CA LEU A 216 0.44 -1.10 -17.81
C LEU A 216 -0.89 -1.18 -18.57
N ASP A 217 -1.96 -1.44 -17.83
CA ASP A 217 -3.32 -1.56 -18.33
C ASP A 217 -4.16 -0.37 -17.84
N VAL A 218 -4.13 0.72 -18.63
CA VAL A 218 -4.89 1.95 -18.31
C VAL A 218 -6.39 1.68 -18.23
N ALA A 219 -6.92 0.79 -19.08
CA ALA A 219 -8.35 0.46 -19.08
C ALA A 219 -8.72 -0.32 -17.82
N GLY A 220 -7.89 -1.29 -17.41
CA GLY A 220 -8.06 -2.03 -16.16
C GLY A 220 -7.92 -1.16 -14.92
N ALA A 221 -6.98 -0.20 -14.92
CA ALA A 221 -6.79 0.72 -13.80
C ALA A 221 -7.99 1.66 -13.59
N ARG A 222 -8.69 2.05 -14.66
CA ARG A 222 -9.89 2.90 -14.57
C ARG A 222 -11.05 2.28 -13.79
N VAL A 223 -11.04 0.98 -13.56
CA VAL A 223 -12.02 0.32 -12.67
C VAL A 223 -11.96 0.94 -11.28
N PHE A 224 -10.76 1.30 -10.82
CA PHE A 224 -10.52 1.96 -9.53
C PHE A 224 -10.77 3.48 -9.54
N ASP A 225 -11.12 4.03 -10.71
CA ASP A 225 -11.57 5.43 -10.87
C ASP A 225 -13.08 5.48 -11.17
N GLY A 226 -13.81 4.41 -10.84
CA GLY A 226 -15.26 4.33 -11.04
C GLY A 226 -15.72 4.06 -12.46
N ALA A 227 -14.81 3.76 -13.40
CA ALA A 227 -15.22 3.41 -14.75
C ALA A 227 -16.00 2.08 -14.77
N ARG A 228 -17.16 2.10 -15.41
CA ARG A 228 -17.97 0.89 -15.60
C ARG A 228 -17.27 -0.02 -16.60
N THR A 229 -16.87 -1.19 -16.15
CA THR A 229 -16.31 -2.27 -16.96
C THR A 229 -17.21 -3.48 -16.82
N ALA A 230 -17.74 -3.99 -17.93
CA ALA A 230 -18.68 -5.11 -17.90
C ALA A 230 -18.08 -6.40 -17.29
N ARG A 231 -16.77 -6.56 -17.41
CA ARG A 231 -16.03 -7.76 -16.94
C ARG A 231 -14.66 -7.36 -16.42
N PRO A 232 -14.56 -6.68 -15.26
CA PRO A 232 -13.30 -6.23 -14.69
C PRO A 232 -12.31 -7.39 -14.48
N GLU A 233 -12.81 -8.58 -14.15
CA GLU A 233 -12.02 -9.80 -13.95
C GLU A 233 -11.26 -10.27 -15.20
N ARG A 234 -11.62 -9.77 -16.39
CA ARG A 234 -10.98 -10.10 -17.66
C ARG A 234 -9.90 -9.12 -18.10
N THR A 235 -9.72 -8.01 -17.38
CA THR A 235 -8.65 -7.06 -17.67
C THR A 235 -7.28 -7.71 -17.46
N ALA A 236 -6.27 -7.25 -18.18
CA ALA A 236 -4.91 -7.76 -18.02
C ALA A 236 -4.40 -7.49 -16.61
N LEU A 237 -4.73 -6.33 -16.05
CA LEU A 237 -4.39 -5.92 -14.70
C LEU A 237 -4.93 -6.90 -13.66
N VAL A 238 -6.22 -7.21 -13.67
CA VAL A 238 -6.83 -8.12 -12.68
C VAL A 238 -6.30 -9.55 -12.82
N ARG A 239 -6.09 -10.03 -14.05
CA ARG A 239 -5.51 -11.36 -14.27
C ARG A 239 -4.10 -11.49 -13.69
N ALA A 240 -3.22 -10.51 -13.97
CA ALA A 240 -1.88 -10.49 -13.42
C ALA A 240 -1.89 -10.27 -11.90
N GLY A 241 -2.80 -9.43 -11.41
CA GLY A 241 -2.98 -9.13 -9.99
C GLY A 241 -3.22 -10.37 -9.13
N ARG A 242 -3.90 -11.39 -9.65
CA ARG A 242 -4.14 -12.65 -8.90
C ARG A 242 -2.84 -13.35 -8.51
N ALA A 243 -1.86 -13.41 -9.39
CA ALA A 243 -0.56 -14.02 -9.09
C ALA A 243 0.23 -13.16 -8.10
N VAL A 244 0.23 -11.83 -8.29
CA VAL A 244 0.87 -10.89 -7.37
C VAL A 244 0.27 -11.00 -5.96
N VAL A 245 -1.05 -11.00 -5.85
CA VAL A 245 -1.74 -11.13 -4.54
C VAL A 245 -1.44 -12.46 -3.87
N ALA A 246 -1.40 -13.57 -4.61
CA ALA A 246 -1.01 -14.86 -4.05
C ALA A 246 0.42 -14.83 -3.48
N THR A 247 1.36 -14.19 -4.20
CA THR A 247 2.74 -14.00 -3.73
C THR A 247 2.79 -13.15 -2.46
N LEU A 248 2.07 -12.01 -2.44
CA LEU A 248 2.02 -11.12 -1.29
C LEU A 248 1.36 -11.78 -0.06
N ALA A 249 0.27 -12.51 -0.26
CA ALA A 249 -0.41 -13.23 0.82
C ALA A 249 0.48 -14.32 1.43
N ALA A 250 1.22 -15.07 0.59
CA ALA A 250 2.21 -16.04 1.06
C ALA A 250 3.38 -15.36 1.79
N ALA A 251 3.84 -14.20 1.29
CA ALA A 251 4.86 -13.41 1.95
C ALA A 251 4.40 -12.93 3.33
N ALA A 252 3.19 -12.41 3.44
CA ALA A 252 2.63 -11.90 4.69
C ALA A 252 2.31 -13.00 5.71
N ALA A 253 2.08 -14.24 5.27
CA ALA A 253 1.89 -15.39 6.16
C ALA A 253 3.20 -15.97 6.72
N GLY A 254 4.36 -15.59 6.16
CA GLY A 254 5.67 -16.01 6.64
C GLY A 254 6.07 -15.27 7.91
N GLU A 255 6.93 -15.89 8.74
CA GLU A 255 7.47 -15.24 9.94
C GLU A 255 8.37 -14.02 9.56
N HIS A 256 8.30 -12.97 10.38
CA HIS A 256 9.24 -11.84 10.29
C HIS A 256 10.67 -12.35 10.39
N ARG A 257 11.49 -12.04 9.40
CA ARG A 257 12.88 -12.51 9.39
C ARG A 257 13.74 -11.60 10.23
N ARG A 258 14.42 -12.16 11.22
CA ARG A 258 15.47 -11.43 11.96
C ARG A 258 16.57 -11.00 10.98
N ALA A 259 16.98 -9.74 11.07
CA ALA A 259 18.16 -9.27 10.38
C ALA A 259 19.39 -9.99 10.94
N ALA A 260 20.23 -10.51 10.05
CA ALA A 260 21.50 -11.14 10.43
C ALA A 260 22.54 -10.09 10.74
#